data_606629adf5a9fdda9a74c470cd4e4b31
#
_entry.id   606629adf5a9fdda9a74c470cd4e4b31
#
_cell.length_a   1.000
_cell.length_b   1.000
_cell.length_c   1.000
_cell.angle_alpha   90.00
_cell.angle_beta   90.00
_cell.angle_gamma   90.00
#
_symmetry.space_group_name_H-M   'P 1'
#
loop_
_entity.id
_entity.type
_entity.pdbx_description
1 polymer ?
#
loop_
_entity_poly.entity_id
_entity_poly.type
_entity_poly.pdbx_seq_one_letter_code
_entity_poly.pdbx_strand_id
1 'polypeptide(L)'
;TVTVAGEGSYTIDPTTGAVTFTPEKDFVGTAKGVTVQATATITNANGKTATITSDATYTPTVVPAVPTTSPATSKDIQGATQTGTPTFAGTTVQVNGEDKAITIKDNSYTLLDKDGNEVSTTPAYAEDGTTPIGTFTIDPATGQVTFTPTDKSYTGKVTPVKVQAESSNGIKVDTTYTPEIVPVTPTATPAETKDIQGATQTGKPEFKGGTVEVNGVEKTVPINEDVPATFDDGST
;
A
#
# COMPACT_ATOMS: atom_id res chain seq x y z
N THR A 1 22.64 -28.18 -12.92
CA THR A 1 21.42 -27.53 -12.40
C THR A 1 20.23 -28.40 -12.75
N VAL A 2 19.35 -28.62 -11.77
CA VAL A 2 18.04 -29.28 -11.94
C VAL A 2 16.97 -28.28 -11.52
N THR A 3 15.95 -28.06 -12.37
CA THR A 3 14.81 -27.17 -12.05
C THR A 3 13.56 -28.03 -11.84
N VAL A 4 12.86 -27.77 -10.74
CA VAL A 4 11.57 -28.40 -10.39
C VAL A 4 10.51 -27.28 -10.41
N ALA A 5 9.62 -27.32 -11.38
CA ALA A 5 8.57 -26.30 -11.54
C ALA A 5 7.69 -26.21 -10.29
N GLY A 6 7.44 -25.01 -9.81
CA GLY A 6 6.66 -24.72 -8.60
C GLY A 6 7.42 -24.96 -7.29
N GLU A 7 8.70 -25.32 -7.33
CA GLU A 7 9.53 -25.50 -6.13
C GLU A 7 10.79 -24.63 -6.18
N GLY A 8 11.59 -24.73 -7.26
CA GLY A 8 12.86 -24.00 -7.39
C GLY A 8 13.91 -24.75 -8.19
N SER A 9 15.18 -24.40 -7.99
CA SER A 9 16.30 -24.99 -8.69
C SER A 9 17.38 -25.49 -7.73
N TYR A 10 18.06 -26.56 -8.14
CA TYR A 10 19.16 -27.19 -7.42
C TYR A 10 20.43 -27.08 -8.24
N THR A 11 21.52 -26.68 -7.60
CA THR A 11 22.87 -26.74 -8.17
C THR A 11 23.76 -27.60 -7.29
N ILE A 12 24.73 -28.29 -7.88
CA ILE A 12 25.70 -29.10 -7.14
C ILE A 12 27.12 -28.62 -7.44
N ASP A 13 27.93 -28.52 -6.42
CA ASP A 13 29.39 -28.44 -6.55
C ASP A 13 29.95 -29.85 -6.74
N PRO A 14 30.46 -30.20 -7.93
CA PRO A 14 30.94 -31.57 -8.20
C PRO A 14 32.19 -31.94 -7.40
N THR A 15 32.91 -30.96 -6.84
CA THR A 15 34.14 -31.19 -6.05
C THR A 15 33.81 -31.58 -4.61
N THR A 16 32.82 -30.88 -4.02
CA THR A 16 32.46 -31.09 -2.61
C THR A 16 31.22 -31.93 -2.42
N GLY A 17 30.38 -32.06 -3.46
CA GLY A 17 29.06 -32.70 -3.40
C GLY A 17 28.00 -31.83 -2.73
N ALA A 18 28.35 -30.58 -2.38
CA ALA A 18 27.40 -29.66 -1.76
C ALA A 18 26.27 -29.27 -2.75
N VAL A 19 25.02 -29.40 -2.30
CA VAL A 19 23.83 -29.04 -3.08
C VAL A 19 23.27 -27.72 -2.54
N THR A 20 23.07 -26.76 -3.44
CA THR A 20 22.37 -25.50 -3.15
C THR A 20 20.98 -25.55 -3.74
N PHE A 21 19.97 -25.26 -2.93
CA PHE A 21 18.59 -25.09 -3.34
C PHE A 21 18.24 -23.62 -3.38
N THR A 22 17.71 -23.15 -4.50
CA THR A 22 17.15 -21.80 -4.65
C THR A 22 15.64 -21.95 -4.89
N PRO A 23 14.79 -21.66 -3.89
CA PRO A 23 13.34 -21.80 -4.02
C PRO A 23 12.76 -20.79 -5.01
N GLU A 24 11.64 -21.13 -5.65
CA GLU A 24 10.77 -20.13 -6.26
C GLU A 24 10.21 -19.20 -5.17
N LYS A 25 9.92 -17.95 -5.53
CA LYS A 25 9.59 -16.88 -4.59
C LYS A 25 8.41 -17.23 -3.66
N ASP A 26 7.42 -17.93 -4.20
CA ASP A 26 6.18 -18.25 -3.48
C ASP A 26 6.19 -19.68 -2.92
N PHE A 27 7.29 -20.43 -3.09
CA PHE A 27 7.38 -21.80 -2.58
C PHE A 27 7.58 -21.80 -1.07
N VAL A 28 6.73 -22.55 -0.37
CA VAL A 28 6.85 -22.86 1.06
C VAL A 28 6.55 -24.35 1.29
N GLY A 29 7.14 -24.90 2.34
CA GLY A 29 6.99 -26.32 2.68
C GLY A 29 8.20 -27.15 2.29
N THR A 30 8.06 -28.47 2.35
CA THR A 30 9.12 -29.42 2.03
C THR A 30 9.12 -29.72 0.54
N ALA A 31 10.25 -29.45 -0.11
CA ALA A 31 10.48 -29.78 -1.52
C ALA A 31 10.59 -31.29 -1.74
N LYS A 32 10.35 -31.76 -2.96
CA LYS A 32 10.54 -33.18 -3.35
C LYS A 32 11.98 -33.61 -3.20
N GLY A 33 12.91 -32.67 -3.36
CA GLY A 33 14.33 -32.93 -3.25
C GLY A 33 14.95 -33.46 -4.53
N VAL A 34 16.25 -33.71 -4.46
CA VAL A 34 17.05 -34.28 -5.56
C VAL A 34 17.92 -35.40 -5.05
N THR A 35 18.14 -36.42 -5.90
CA THR A 35 19.10 -37.49 -5.62
C THR A 35 20.45 -37.12 -6.19
N VAL A 36 21.47 -37.22 -5.36
CA VAL A 36 22.87 -37.00 -5.72
C VAL A 36 23.56 -38.34 -5.74
N GLN A 37 24.33 -38.63 -6.80
CA GLN A 37 25.10 -39.83 -6.96
C GLN A 37 26.60 -39.54 -6.84
N ALA A 38 27.29 -40.32 -6.05
CA ALA A 38 28.76 -40.36 -5.97
C ALA A 38 29.30 -41.69 -6.55
N THR A 39 30.47 -41.62 -7.15
CA THR A 39 31.14 -42.75 -7.77
C THR A 39 32.48 -43.02 -7.08
N ALA A 40 32.68 -44.26 -6.66
CA ALA A 40 33.99 -44.74 -6.18
C ALA A 40 34.63 -45.64 -7.22
N THR A 41 35.94 -45.59 -7.33
CA THR A 41 36.72 -46.45 -8.20
C THR A 41 37.49 -47.48 -7.37
N ILE A 42 37.29 -48.77 -7.64
CA ILE A 42 38.05 -49.84 -7.03
C ILE A 42 39.08 -50.32 -8.04
N THR A 43 40.33 -50.44 -7.61
CA THR A 43 41.42 -50.93 -8.45
C THR A 43 41.96 -52.24 -7.82
N ASN A 44 42.01 -53.35 -8.58
CA ASN A 44 42.57 -54.59 -8.10
C ASN A 44 44.11 -54.63 -8.27
N ALA A 45 44.76 -55.68 -7.72
CA ALA A 45 46.22 -55.82 -7.75
C ALA A 45 46.82 -55.89 -9.17
N ASN A 46 46.03 -56.21 -10.21
CA ASN A 46 46.44 -56.22 -11.62
C ASN A 46 46.15 -54.91 -12.35
N GLY A 47 45.80 -53.82 -11.63
CA GLY A 47 45.52 -52.50 -12.21
C GLY A 47 44.16 -52.39 -12.91
N LYS A 48 43.28 -53.42 -12.83
CA LYS A 48 41.94 -53.37 -13.40
C LYS A 48 41.02 -52.58 -12.45
N THR A 49 40.29 -51.63 -13.00
CA THR A 49 39.38 -50.76 -12.27
C THR A 49 37.91 -51.18 -12.46
N ALA A 50 37.11 -50.98 -11.42
CA ALA A 50 35.65 -51.04 -11.47
C ALA A 50 35.07 -49.83 -10.75
N THR A 51 33.95 -49.28 -11.21
CA THR A 51 33.21 -48.16 -10.57
C THR A 51 32.02 -48.71 -9.82
N ILE A 52 31.79 -48.21 -8.63
CA ILE A 52 30.59 -48.40 -7.82
C ILE A 52 29.97 -47.06 -7.52
N THR A 53 28.63 -46.97 -7.51
CA THR A 53 27.90 -45.75 -7.24
C THR A 53 27.10 -45.88 -5.96
N SER A 54 26.88 -44.74 -5.30
CA SER A 54 26.00 -44.61 -4.14
C SER A 54 25.16 -43.35 -4.28
N ASP A 55 23.89 -43.46 -3.95
CA ASP A 55 22.90 -42.37 -4.07
C ASP A 55 22.51 -41.85 -2.69
N ALA A 56 22.32 -40.51 -2.59
CA ALA A 56 21.78 -39.87 -1.41
C ALA A 56 20.80 -38.76 -1.83
N THR A 57 19.74 -38.55 -1.06
CA THR A 57 18.74 -37.54 -1.36
C THR A 57 18.92 -36.31 -0.47
N TYR A 58 18.86 -35.11 -1.07
CA TYR A 58 18.79 -33.85 -0.38
C TYR A 58 17.37 -33.27 -0.49
N THR A 59 16.70 -33.01 0.65
CA THR A 59 15.32 -32.57 0.74
C THR A 59 15.23 -31.30 1.59
N PRO A 60 15.21 -30.11 0.99
CA PRO A 60 15.09 -28.86 1.73
C PRO A 60 13.65 -28.56 2.14
N THR A 61 13.50 -27.83 3.24
CA THR A 61 12.21 -27.27 3.69
C THR A 61 12.29 -25.77 3.78
N VAL A 62 11.31 -25.07 3.20
CA VAL A 62 11.17 -23.60 3.25
C VAL A 62 10.07 -23.23 4.24
N VAL A 63 10.43 -22.48 5.27
CA VAL A 63 9.50 -22.01 6.31
C VAL A 63 8.88 -20.68 5.85
N PRO A 64 7.54 -20.52 5.93
CA PRO A 64 6.90 -19.27 5.56
C PRO A 64 7.32 -18.13 6.50
N ALA A 65 7.65 -16.98 5.93
CA ALA A 65 8.05 -15.78 6.66
C ALA A 65 7.51 -14.54 5.94
N VAL A 66 6.26 -14.18 6.27
CA VAL A 66 5.51 -13.09 5.62
C VAL A 66 5.29 -11.95 6.61
N PRO A 67 5.64 -10.70 6.25
CA PRO A 67 5.33 -9.52 7.06
C PRO A 67 3.83 -9.34 7.29
N THR A 68 3.48 -8.63 8.36
CA THR A 68 2.09 -8.23 8.66
C THR A 68 1.85 -6.79 8.24
N THR A 69 0.58 -6.45 7.93
CA THR A 69 0.19 -5.11 7.50
C THR A 69 -1.07 -4.64 8.21
N SER A 70 -1.23 -3.32 8.32
CA SER A 70 -2.47 -2.70 8.77
C SER A 70 -2.78 -1.46 7.92
N PRO A 71 -4.05 -1.26 7.51
CA PRO A 71 -4.44 -0.11 6.71
C PRO A 71 -4.37 1.19 7.53
N ALA A 72 -4.29 2.31 6.81
CA ALA A 72 -4.43 3.64 7.37
C ALA A 72 -5.69 4.33 6.83
N THR A 73 -6.24 5.20 7.64
CA THR A 73 -7.34 6.09 7.27
C THR A 73 -7.01 7.51 7.70
N SER A 74 -7.61 8.48 7.04
CA SER A 74 -7.59 9.87 7.49
C SER A 74 -8.95 10.52 7.25
N LYS A 75 -9.19 11.66 7.90
CA LYS A 75 -10.43 12.40 7.78
C LYS A 75 -10.15 13.89 7.90
N ASP A 76 -10.60 14.68 6.93
CA ASP A 76 -10.53 16.15 6.99
C ASP A 76 -11.62 16.77 6.10
N ILE A 77 -11.75 18.10 6.15
CA ILE A 77 -12.74 18.84 5.37
C ILE A 77 -12.38 18.86 3.88
N GLN A 78 -13.37 19.20 3.03
CA GLN A 78 -13.15 19.37 1.60
C GLN A 78 -12.03 20.38 1.30
N GLY A 79 -11.22 20.05 0.30
CA GLY A 79 -10.07 20.84 -0.13
C GLY A 79 -8.81 20.68 0.72
N ALA A 80 -8.87 20.02 1.88
CA ALA A 80 -7.71 19.77 2.72
C ALA A 80 -6.85 18.62 2.17
N THR A 81 -5.52 18.81 2.17
CA THR A 81 -4.56 17.73 1.95
C THR A 81 -4.55 16.82 3.17
N GLN A 82 -4.56 15.52 2.95
CA GLN A 82 -4.57 14.52 4.01
C GLN A 82 -3.38 13.57 3.87
N THR A 83 -2.88 13.07 4.99
CA THR A 83 -1.82 12.07 5.02
C THR A 83 -2.23 10.85 5.84
N GLY A 84 -1.69 9.69 5.47
CA GLY A 84 -1.82 8.46 6.24
C GLY A 84 -0.62 7.57 6.01
N THR A 85 -0.23 6.83 7.05
CA THR A 85 0.90 5.90 6.97
C THR A 85 0.40 4.51 7.34
N PRO A 86 0.08 3.66 6.35
CA PRO A 86 -0.19 2.26 6.62
C PRO A 86 1.02 1.61 7.28
N THR A 87 0.79 0.64 8.15
CA THR A 87 1.88 -0.03 8.84
C THR A 87 2.23 -1.34 8.20
N PHE A 88 3.53 -1.61 8.15
CA PHE A 88 4.14 -2.85 7.71
C PHE A 88 5.12 -3.29 8.78
N ALA A 89 4.93 -4.49 9.33
CA ALA A 89 5.80 -5.02 10.35
C ALA A 89 6.50 -6.29 9.86
N GLY A 90 7.79 -6.37 10.10
CA GLY A 90 8.56 -7.57 9.87
C GLY A 90 8.06 -8.73 10.72
N THR A 91 8.58 -9.90 10.49
CA THR A 91 8.27 -11.10 11.25
C THR A 91 9.54 -11.84 11.68
N THR A 92 9.43 -12.63 12.73
CA THR A 92 10.50 -13.54 13.16
C THR A 92 9.98 -14.94 13.16
N VAL A 93 10.71 -15.87 12.54
CA VAL A 93 10.38 -17.28 12.49
C VAL A 93 11.50 -18.13 13.06
N GLN A 94 11.16 -19.24 13.70
CA GLN A 94 12.11 -20.21 14.23
C GLN A 94 12.53 -21.18 13.13
N VAL A 95 13.85 -21.30 12.90
CA VAL A 95 14.41 -22.27 11.96
C VAL A 95 15.58 -22.99 12.65
N ASN A 96 15.44 -24.29 12.83
CA ASN A 96 16.44 -25.15 13.52
C ASN A 96 16.82 -24.64 14.93
N GLY A 97 15.85 -24.01 15.65
CA GLY A 97 16.09 -23.45 16.99
C GLY A 97 16.72 -22.06 17.01
N GLU A 98 16.90 -21.45 15.85
CA GLU A 98 17.41 -20.06 15.72
C GLU A 98 16.31 -19.12 15.22
N ASP A 99 16.29 -17.90 15.75
CA ASP A 99 15.43 -16.82 15.28
C ASP A 99 15.95 -16.25 13.95
N LYS A 100 15.10 -16.30 12.91
CA LYS A 100 15.33 -15.63 11.64
C LYS A 100 14.38 -14.44 11.52
N ALA A 101 14.91 -13.24 11.65
CA ALA A 101 14.15 -12.00 11.53
C ALA A 101 14.06 -11.56 10.06
N ILE A 102 12.83 -11.26 9.62
CA ILE A 102 12.53 -10.65 8.33
C ILE A 102 12.07 -9.22 8.59
N THR A 103 12.73 -8.24 8.00
CA THR A 103 12.42 -6.81 8.14
C THR A 103 11.81 -6.28 6.84
N ILE A 104 11.17 -5.13 6.91
CA ILE A 104 10.80 -4.37 5.70
C ILE A 104 12.07 -3.74 5.12
N LYS A 105 12.23 -3.84 3.82
CA LYS A 105 13.36 -3.30 3.08
C LYS A 105 13.27 -1.78 3.00
N ASP A 106 14.37 -1.09 3.25
CA ASP A 106 14.43 0.37 3.17
C ASP A 106 14.06 0.88 1.77
N ASN A 107 13.34 1.99 1.71
CA ASN A 107 12.89 2.64 0.48
C ASN A 107 12.07 1.73 -0.46
N SER A 108 11.37 0.73 0.09
CA SER A 108 10.59 -0.23 -0.68
C SER A 108 9.10 0.11 -0.79
N TYR A 109 8.65 1.20 -0.14
CA TYR A 109 7.24 1.58 -0.18
C TYR A 109 6.86 2.17 -1.52
N THR A 110 5.76 1.68 -2.09
CA THR A 110 5.22 2.11 -3.37
C THR A 110 3.69 2.08 -3.36
N LEU A 111 3.07 2.85 -4.26
CA LEU A 111 1.64 2.72 -4.57
C LEU A 111 1.46 1.69 -5.67
N LEU A 112 0.31 1.05 -5.70
CA LEU A 112 -0.15 0.31 -6.86
C LEU A 112 -1.25 1.10 -7.56
N ASP A 113 -1.09 1.31 -8.87
CA ASP A 113 -2.14 1.90 -9.70
C ASP A 113 -3.30 0.90 -9.92
N LYS A 114 -4.32 1.33 -10.64
CA LYS A 114 -5.50 0.48 -10.94
C LYS A 114 -5.17 -0.78 -11.75
N ASP A 115 -4.03 -0.78 -12.46
CA ASP A 115 -3.57 -1.90 -13.27
C ASP A 115 -2.57 -2.79 -12.50
N GLY A 116 -2.27 -2.44 -11.23
CA GLY A 116 -1.36 -3.17 -10.34
C GLY A 116 0.11 -2.83 -10.54
N ASN A 117 0.45 -1.77 -11.29
CA ASN A 117 1.84 -1.35 -11.47
C ASN A 117 2.31 -0.53 -10.27
N GLU A 118 3.58 -0.70 -9.93
CA GLU A 118 4.26 0.09 -8.90
C GLU A 118 4.53 1.51 -9.39
N VAL A 119 4.02 2.49 -8.64
CA VAL A 119 4.14 3.91 -8.98
C VAL A 119 4.38 4.76 -7.73
N SER A 120 4.98 5.94 -7.88
CA SER A 120 5.13 6.91 -6.79
C SER A 120 3.94 7.86 -6.68
N THR A 121 3.14 7.96 -7.75
CA THR A 121 1.98 8.85 -7.84
C THR A 121 0.89 8.19 -8.67
N THR A 122 -0.37 8.31 -8.23
CA THR A 122 -1.53 7.79 -8.96
C THR A 122 -2.75 8.71 -8.76
N PRO A 123 -3.69 8.78 -9.73
CA PRO A 123 -4.94 9.48 -9.52
C PRO A 123 -5.74 8.94 -8.34
N ALA A 124 -6.40 9.84 -7.61
CA ALA A 124 -7.36 9.50 -6.59
C ALA A 124 -8.79 9.64 -7.14
N TYR A 125 -9.63 8.65 -6.87
CA TYR A 125 -11.00 8.59 -7.38
C TYR A 125 -12.01 8.71 -6.25
N ALA A 126 -13.19 9.25 -6.56
CA ALA A 126 -14.36 9.21 -5.71
C ALA A 126 -14.73 7.75 -5.33
N GLU A 127 -15.69 7.58 -4.44
CA GLU A 127 -16.16 6.25 -4.00
C GLU A 127 -16.65 5.36 -5.16
N ASP A 128 -17.03 5.97 -6.29
CA ASP A 128 -17.42 5.25 -7.51
C ASP A 128 -16.25 4.56 -8.25
N GLY A 129 -15.00 4.83 -7.83
CA GLY A 129 -13.77 4.26 -8.42
C GLY A 129 -13.41 4.81 -9.79
N THR A 130 -14.13 5.79 -10.33
CA THR A 130 -13.96 6.28 -11.72
C THR A 130 -13.83 7.79 -11.85
N THR A 131 -14.51 8.57 -11.01
CA THR A 131 -14.46 10.03 -11.04
C THR A 131 -13.16 10.53 -10.38
N PRO A 132 -12.24 11.16 -11.13
CA PRO A 132 -10.99 11.66 -10.56
C PRO A 132 -11.25 12.89 -9.69
N ILE A 133 -10.73 12.88 -8.45
CA ILE A 133 -10.94 13.95 -7.46
C ILE A 133 -9.63 14.48 -6.88
N GLY A 134 -8.50 13.91 -7.23
CA GLY A 134 -7.20 14.28 -6.69
C GLY A 134 -6.09 13.35 -7.12
N THR A 135 -5.00 13.36 -6.34
CA THR A 135 -3.84 12.50 -6.54
C THR A 135 -3.34 11.94 -5.21
N PHE A 136 -2.79 10.75 -5.27
CA PHE A 136 -1.99 10.15 -4.20
C PHE A 136 -0.51 10.21 -4.57
N THR A 137 0.33 10.54 -3.59
CA THR A 137 1.79 10.40 -3.68
C THR A 137 2.30 9.64 -2.47
N ILE A 138 3.42 8.93 -2.60
CA ILE A 138 4.04 8.19 -1.49
C ILE A 138 5.48 8.61 -1.28
N ASP A 139 5.89 8.67 -0.02
CA ASP A 139 7.30 8.72 0.36
C ASP A 139 7.84 7.28 0.45
N PRO A 140 8.76 6.87 -0.43
CA PRO A 140 9.27 5.51 -0.45
C PRO A 140 10.09 5.14 0.79
N ALA A 141 10.58 6.11 1.56
CA ALA A 141 11.38 5.87 2.76
C ALA A 141 10.53 5.63 4.01
N THR A 142 9.38 6.30 4.09
CA THR A 142 8.51 6.26 5.29
C THR A 142 7.20 5.50 5.09
N GLY A 143 6.79 5.29 3.84
CA GLY A 143 5.48 4.74 3.51
C GLY A 143 4.32 5.72 3.73
N GLN A 144 4.61 6.99 4.05
CA GLN A 144 3.58 8.00 4.18
C GLN A 144 2.94 8.31 2.84
N VAL A 145 1.63 8.18 2.76
CA VAL A 145 0.84 8.54 1.59
C VAL A 145 0.21 9.91 1.81
N THR A 146 0.31 10.78 0.80
CA THR A 146 -0.35 12.08 0.77
C THR A 146 -1.45 12.05 -0.27
N PHE A 147 -2.67 12.41 0.14
CA PHE A 147 -3.80 12.70 -0.73
C PHE A 147 -3.91 14.21 -0.94
N THR A 148 -3.86 14.67 -2.19
CA THR A 148 -4.04 16.07 -2.57
C THR A 148 -5.29 16.20 -3.44
N PRO A 149 -6.39 16.80 -2.94
CA PRO A 149 -7.61 16.98 -3.72
C PRO A 149 -7.43 18.02 -4.81
N THR A 150 -7.90 17.73 -6.01
CA THR A 150 -8.04 18.67 -7.12
C THR A 150 -9.48 19.18 -7.25
N ASP A 151 -10.46 18.31 -6.97
CA ASP A 151 -11.86 18.72 -6.80
C ASP A 151 -12.11 19.07 -5.32
N LYS A 152 -12.14 20.37 -5.03
CA LYS A 152 -12.38 20.88 -3.68
C LYS A 152 -13.86 20.89 -3.27
N SER A 153 -14.75 20.54 -4.17
CA SER A 153 -16.20 20.42 -3.90
C SER A 153 -16.59 19.01 -3.48
N TYR A 154 -15.77 18.01 -3.77
CA TYR A 154 -16.06 16.62 -3.44
C TYR A 154 -16.10 16.38 -1.93
N THR A 155 -17.09 15.62 -1.49
CA THR A 155 -17.23 15.13 -0.11
C THR A 155 -17.57 13.65 -0.12
N GLY A 156 -17.19 12.93 0.94
CA GLY A 156 -17.40 11.50 1.07
C GLY A 156 -16.11 10.70 1.11
N LYS A 157 -16.23 9.40 0.94
CA LYS A 157 -15.09 8.49 0.92
C LYS A 157 -14.35 8.55 -0.40
N VAL A 158 -13.04 8.44 -0.32
CA VAL A 158 -12.15 8.28 -1.48
C VAL A 158 -11.91 6.80 -1.72
N THR A 159 -11.83 6.37 -2.97
CA THR A 159 -11.44 4.99 -3.30
C THR A 159 -10.10 4.66 -2.64
N PRO A 160 -9.98 3.56 -1.88
CA PRO A 160 -8.72 3.18 -1.24
C PRO A 160 -7.59 3.03 -2.26
N VAL A 161 -6.43 3.60 -1.97
CA VAL A 161 -5.21 3.32 -2.72
C VAL A 161 -4.46 2.16 -2.07
N LYS A 162 -3.92 1.25 -2.88
CA LYS A 162 -3.05 0.18 -2.39
C LYS A 162 -1.64 0.69 -2.17
N VAL A 163 -1.08 0.32 -1.03
CA VAL A 163 0.31 0.56 -0.65
C VAL A 163 1.00 -0.78 -0.53
N GLN A 164 2.15 -0.93 -1.14
CA GLN A 164 2.95 -2.15 -1.13
C GLN A 164 4.32 -1.88 -0.51
N ALA A 165 4.86 -2.88 0.19
CA ALA A 165 6.25 -2.89 0.64
C ALA A 165 6.89 -4.25 0.36
N GLU A 166 8.20 -4.26 0.18
CA GLU A 166 9.02 -5.47 0.02
C GLU A 166 9.79 -5.76 1.31
N SER A 167 9.81 -7.00 1.71
CA SER A 167 10.61 -7.46 2.86
C SER A 167 12.02 -7.89 2.46
N SER A 168 12.89 -8.06 3.46
CA SER A 168 14.29 -8.45 3.28
C SER A 168 14.47 -9.82 2.60
N ASN A 169 13.46 -10.69 2.66
CA ASN A 169 13.41 -11.96 1.94
C ASN A 169 12.71 -11.86 0.56
N GLY A 170 12.41 -10.64 0.07
CA GLY A 170 11.85 -10.40 -1.25
C GLY A 170 10.34 -10.61 -1.37
N ILE A 171 9.63 -10.87 -0.26
CA ILE A 171 8.17 -11.00 -0.27
C ILE A 171 7.54 -9.61 -0.27
N LYS A 172 6.60 -9.38 -1.20
CA LYS A 172 5.81 -8.16 -1.28
C LYS A 172 4.46 -8.36 -0.59
N VAL A 173 4.07 -7.38 0.22
CA VAL A 173 2.79 -7.36 0.95
C VAL A 173 2.09 -6.04 0.74
N ASP A 174 0.76 -6.08 0.68
CA ASP A 174 -0.10 -4.93 0.37
C ASP A 174 -0.99 -4.59 1.55
N THR A 175 -1.33 -3.32 1.66
CA THR A 175 -2.41 -2.79 2.49
C THR A 175 -3.01 -1.56 1.82
N THR A 176 -3.87 -0.80 2.50
CA THR A 176 -4.55 0.34 1.90
C THR A 176 -4.44 1.61 2.75
N TYR A 177 -4.56 2.75 2.06
CA TYR A 177 -4.85 4.04 2.66
C TYR A 177 -6.17 4.59 2.10
N THR A 178 -7.05 5.07 3.01
CA THR A 178 -8.39 5.55 2.65
C THR A 178 -8.67 6.88 3.34
N PRO A 179 -8.60 8.02 2.63
CA PRO A 179 -9.07 9.30 3.15
C PRO A 179 -10.61 9.41 3.10
N GLU A 180 -11.17 10.18 4.03
CA GLU A 180 -12.58 10.60 4.02
C GLU A 180 -12.66 12.12 4.05
N ILE A 181 -13.54 12.69 3.23
CA ILE A 181 -13.70 14.13 3.06
C ILE A 181 -15.04 14.55 3.66
N VAL A 182 -14.99 15.38 4.70
CA VAL A 182 -16.17 15.84 5.46
C VAL A 182 -16.69 17.15 4.85
N PRO A 183 -18.01 17.26 4.60
CA PRO A 183 -18.59 18.49 4.12
C PRO A 183 -18.57 19.57 5.20
N VAL A 184 -18.27 20.81 4.80
CA VAL A 184 -18.46 22.03 5.61
C VAL A 184 -19.41 22.93 4.85
N THR A 185 -20.59 23.18 5.41
CA THR A 185 -21.64 23.95 4.76
C THR A 185 -21.82 25.31 5.45
N PRO A 186 -21.72 26.42 4.73
CA PRO A 186 -22.10 27.74 5.25
C PRO A 186 -23.58 27.78 5.62
N THR A 187 -23.93 28.65 6.55
CA THR A 187 -25.30 28.89 6.97
C THR A 187 -25.76 30.31 6.58
N ALA A 188 -27.05 30.46 6.35
CA ALA A 188 -27.64 31.77 6.03
C ALA A 188 -28.89 32.02 6.89
N THR A 189 -29.10 33.23 7.26
CA THR A 189 -30.29 33.74 7.96
C THR A 189 -31.00 34.75 7.06
N PRO A 190 -32.28 34.54 6.75
CA PRO A 190 -33.04 35.50 5.92
C PRO A 190 -33.19 36.86 6.62
N ALA A 191 -33.34 37.90 5.84
CA ALA A 191 -33.75 39.21 6.30
C ALA A 191 -35.19 39.48 5.87
N GLU A 192 -35.98 40.04 6.77
CA GLU A 192 -37.36 40.45 6.50
C GLU A 192 -37.48 41.96 6.72
N THR A 193 -38.24 42.62 5.85
CA THR A 193 -38.57 44.06 5.98
C THR A 193 -40.05 44.27 5.74
N LYS A 194 -40.61 45.32 6.31
CA LYS A 194 -42.01 45.66 6.15
C LYS A 194 -42.15 47.20 6.17
N ASP A 195 -42.84 47.73 5.17
CA ASP A 195 -43.13 49.17 5.09
C ASP A 195 -44.44 49.41 4.32
N ILE A 196 -44.87 50.63 4.20
CA ILE A 196 -46.08 51.02 3.46
C ILE A 196 -45.89 50.90 1.93
N GLN A 197 -47.00 50.89 1.19
CA GLN A 197 -47.01 50.81 -0.26
C GLN A 197 -46.17 51.96 -0.88
N GLY A 198 -45.23 51.61 -1.78
CA GLY A 198 -44.38 52.54 -2.50
C GLY A 198 -43.08 52.92 -1.76
N ALA A 199 -42.87 52.49 -0.53
CA ALA A 199 -41.64 52.71 0.20
C ALA A 199 -40.52 51.77 -0.28
N THR A 200 -39.31 52.31 -0.47
CA THR A 200 -38.11 51.51 -0.73
C THR A 200 -37.70 50.80 0.56
N GLN A 201 -37.45 49.54 0.48
CA GLN A 201 -37.02 48.72 1.62
C GLN A 201 -35.63 48.12 1.38
N THR A 202 -34.82 48.06 2.43
CA THR A 202 -33.49 47.49 2.38
C THR A 202 -33.38 46.43 3.47
N GLY A 203 -33.00 45.20 3.06
CA GLY A 203 -32.74 44.08 3.95
C GLY A 203 -31.35 43.52 3.73
N LYS A 204 -30.74 43.01 4.77
CA LYS A 204 -29.41 42.35 4.71
C LYS A 204 -29.51 40.97 5.30
N PRO A 205 -29.59 39.93 4.48
CA PRO A 205 -29.41 38.55 4.95
C PRO A 205 -28.03 38.34 5.59
N GLU A 206 -27.96 37.53 6.61
CA GLU A 206 -26.70 37.17 7.25
C GLU A 206 -26.17 35.84 6.74
N PHE A 207 -24.89 35.79 6.40
CA PHE A 207 -24.19 34.59 6.02
C PHE A 207 -23.08 34.28 7.03
N LYS A 208 -22.95 33.03 7.44
CA LYS A 208 -21.89 32.57 8.34
C LYS A 208 -21.16 31.42 7.71
N GLY A 209 -19.86 31.33 7.94
CA GLY A 209 -19.05 30.21 7.54
C GLY A 209 -19.53 28.90 8.15
N GLY A 210 -19.15 27.78 7.55
CA GLY A 210 -19.43 26.46 8.06
C GLY A 210 -18.43 26.05 9.14
N THR A 211 -18.88 25.25 10.11
CA THR A 211 -18.05 24.66 11.14
C THR A 211 -18.39 23.18 11.28
N VAL A 212 -17.38 22.33 11.40
CA VAL A 212 -17.53 20.88 11.62
C VAL A 212 -16.42 20.38 12.51
N GLU A 213 -16.71 19.37 13.35
CA GLU A 213 -15.70 18.68 14.13
C GLU A 213 -15.10 17.52 13.34
N VAL A 214 -13.77 17.47 13.26
CA VAL A 214 -13.00 16.40 12.61
C VAL A 214 -11.94 15.90 13.59
N ASN A 215 -11.99 14.62 13.95
CA ASN A 215 -11.07 13.99 14.89
C ASN A 215 -10.93 14.74 16.24
N GLY A 216 -12.04 15.31 16.74
CA GLY A 216 -12.06 16.07 17.99
C GLY A 216 -11.53 17.52 17.83
N VAL A 217 -11.27 17.97 16.62
CA VAL A 217 -10.83 19.35 16.30
C VAL A 217 -11.90 20.06 15.51
N GLU A 218 -12.30 21.26 15.98
CA GLU A 218 -13.21 22.11 15.22
C GLU A 218 -12.49 22.70 13.98
N LYS A 219 -13.08 22.52 12.82
CA LYS A 219 -12.65 23.08 11.53
C LYS A 219 -13.69 24.10 11.06
N THR A 220 -13.27 25.32 10.78
CA THR A 220 -14.13 26.39 10.31
C THR A 220 -13.70 26.87 8.93
N VAL A 221 -14.65 27.00 8.03
CA VAL A 221 -14.46 27.63 6.71
C VAL A 221 -15.25 28.94 6.70
N PRO A 222 -14.60 30.10 6.68
CA PRO A 222 -15.29 31.41 6.67
C PRO A 222 -15.96 31.67 5.31
N ILE A 223 -16.91 32.61 5.29
CA ILE A 223 -17.39 33.19 4.04
C ILE A 223 -16.21 33.93 3.39
N ASN A 224 -16.09 33.82 2.07
CA ASN A 224 -15.08 34.55 1.30
C ASN A 224 -15.59 35.97 1.05
N GLU A 225 -15.10 36.93 1.83
CA GLU A 225 -15.48 38.34 1.74
C GLU A 225 -14.94 39.04 0.49
N ASP A 226 -13.94 38.44 -0.18
CA ASP A 226 -13.39 38.97 -1.44
C ASP A 226 -14.30 38.69 -2.65
N VAL A 227 -15.29 37.83 -2.49
CA VAL A 227 -16.28 37.51 -3.53
C VAL A 227 -17.58 38.22 -3.22
N PRO A 228 -18.02 39.18 -4.07
CA PRO A 228 -19.28 39.89 -3.87
C PRO A 228 -20.48 38.93 -3.80
N ALA A 229 -21.43 39.23 -2.94
CA ALA A 229 -22.71 38.53 -2.94
C ALA A 229 -23.49 38.84 -4.24
N THR A 230 -24.10 37.82 -4.79
CA THR A 230 -24.92 37.90 -5.99
C THR A 230 -26.31 37.32 -5.73
N PHE A 231 -27.27 37.58 -6.59
CA PHE A 231 -28.52 36.83 -6.62
C PHE A 231 -28.23 35.39 -7.13
N ASP A 232 -29.14 34.45 -6.87
CA ASP A 232 -28.98 33.04 -7.27
C ASP A 232 -28.99 32.85 -8.80
N ASP A 233 -29.54 33.79 -9.55
CA ASP A 233 -29.46 33.86 -11.01
C ASP A 233 -28.14 34.47 -11.54
N GLY A 234 -27.21 34.83 -10.64
CA GLY A 234 -25.89 35.40 -10.96
C GLY A 234 -25.92 36.90 -11.25
N SER A 235 -27.06 37.59 -11.13
CA SER A 235 -27.12 39.04 -11.24
C SER A 235 -26.60 39.77 -9.99
N THR A 236 -26.15 41.02 -10.12
CA THR A 236 -25.60 41.87 -9.03
C THR A 236 -26.43 43.07 -8.78
#